data_53141eaa2b9bfacd11f4d81be1894e95
#
_entry.id   53141eaa2b9bfacd11f4d81be1894e95
#
_cell.length_a   1.000
_cell.length_b   1.000
_cell.length_c   1.000
_cell.angle_alpha   90.00
_cell.angle_beta   90.00
_cell.angle_gamma   90.00
#
_symmetry.space_group_name_H-M   'P 1'
#
loop_
_entity.id
_entity.type
_entity.pdbx_description
1 polymer ?
#
loop_
_entity_poly.entity_id
_entity_poly.type
_entity_poly.pdbx_seq_one_letter_code
_entity_poly.pdbx_strand_id
1 'polypeptide(L)'
;MEIYGTILQYKRFAVHDGDGIRTTLFLKGCPLACAWCHNPEGISPKPQLAYLEHKCIGCGECAVCPTGAHRFTEGGDDREVTAHRPHSPDTDNHTHIHSYDRSLCTACGRCADLCLGGALTMYGRRVSLTDAANELLCDRGFYDESGGGVTLSGGEPLTQPEFCAALFRIMRDEGVSTALDTCGFVPRDALTRVLPYTDKLLYDVKAADSELHRRCTGQPNELIIDNLRYADSQNIPIEIRIPLISGVNTAEADAIAELLAPLKSVEAVRILPYHGYAEAKYASLGMKYRGRGFEPPSRELLDEFKSKLVGRGLKVIISGEKNECEVSGDE
;
A
#
# COMPACT_ATOMS: atom_id res chain seq x y z
N MET A 1 22.89 5.08 18.30
CA MET A 1 22.37 5.98 17.23
C MET A 1 20.89 5.63 17.07
N GLU A 2 20.01 6.61 17.11
CA GLU A 2 18.57 6.38 16.99
C GLU A 2 18.21 6.01 15.54
N ILE A 3 17.41 4.94 15.37
CA ILE A 3 16.97 4.45 14.06
C ILE A 3 15.67 5.16 13.70
N TYR A 4 15.52 5.55 12.44
CA TYR A 4 14.34 6.22 11.94
C TYR A 4 13.79 5.51 10.71
N GLY A 5 12.46 5.51 10.57
CA GLY A 5 11.76 5.11 9.37
C GLY A 5 11.00 6.27 8.72
N THR A 6 10.80 6.21 7.42
CA THR A 6 9.87 7.08 6.69
C THR A 6 8.58 6.32 6.46
N ILE A 7 7.51 6.78 7.08
CA ILE A 7 6.22 6.10 7.07
C ILE A 7 5.14 6.92 6.37
N LEU A 8 4.11 6.26 5.89
CA LEU A 8 2.89 6.87 5.36
C LEU A 8 1.86 7.05 6.47
N GLN A 9 1.45 5.94 7.08
CA GLN A 9 0.37 5.91 8.06
C GLN A 9 0.38 4.61 8.85
N TYR A 10 -0.35 4.61 9.96
CA TYR A 10 -0.80 3.42 10.67
C TYR A 10 -2.25 3.14 10.27
N LYS A 11 -2.54 1.91 9.85
CA LYS A 11 -3.90 1.42 9.58
C LYS A 11 -4.26 0.43 10.67
N ARG A 12 -5.09 0.87 11.59
CA ARG A 12 -5.59 0.04 12.68
C ARG A 12 -6.74 -0.84 12.23
N PHE A 13 -7.00 -1.91 12.98
CA PHE A 13 -8.08 -2.87 12.72
C PHE A 13 -8.02 -3.50 11.32
N ALA A 14 -6.81 -3.76 10.82
CA ALA A 14 -6.63 -4.48 9.56
C ALA A 14 -6.90 -5.97 9.77
N VAL A 15 -7.89 -6.50 9.07
CA VAL A 15 -8.33 -7.92 9.15
C VAL A 15 -7.93 -8.73 7.91
N HIS A 16 -7.21 -8.11 6.96
CA HIS A 16 -6.77 -8.76 5.73
C HIS A 16 -5.24 -8.73 5.56
N ASP A 17 -4.53 -8.22 6.55
CA ASP A 17 -3.08 -8.02 6.50
C ASP A 17 -2.34 -9.03 7.41
N GLY A 18 -2.80 -10.27 7.45
CA GLY A 18 -2.36 -11.39 8.27
C GLY A 18 -3.48 -11.91 9.17
N ASP A 19 -3.13 -12.78 10.11
CA ASP A 19 -4.09 -13.41 11.01
C ASP A 19 -4.52 -12.46 12.14
N GLY A 20 -5.74 -12.56 12.60
CA GLY A 20 -6.31 -11.75 13.68
C GLY A 20 -6.50 -10.28 13.32
N ILE A 21 -6.69 -9.44 14.32
CA ILE A 21 -6.77 -7.96 14.20
C ILE A 21 -5.35 -7.41 14.26
N ARG A 22 -4.95 -6.65 13.25
CA ARG A 22 -3.58 -6.13 13.14
C ARG A 22 -3.56 -4.60 13.00
N THR A 23 -2.46 -4.01 13.40
CA THR A 23 -2.12 -2.65 12.99
C THR A 23 -1.04 -2.73 11.92
N THR A 24 -1.38 -2.26 10.71
CA THR A 24 -0.46 -2.22 9.59
C THR A 24 0.25 -0.87 9.53
N LEU A 25 1.57 -0.89 9.65
CA LEU A 25 2.42 0.27 9.41
C LEU A 25 2.85 0.31 7.94
N PHE A 26 2.38 1.33 7.22
CA PHE A 26 2.74 1.56 5.84
C PHE A 26 4.02 2.38 5.74
N LEU A 27 5.08 1.79 5.16
CA LEU A 27 6.35 2.47 4.92
C LEU A 27 6.38 3.11 3.52
N LYS A 28 7.27 4.06 3.33
CA LYS A 28 7.42 4.84 2.11
C LYS A 28 8.67 4.42 1.34
N GLY A 29 8.56 4.35 0.03
CA GLY A 29 9.55 3.84 -0.91
C GLY A 29 9.14 2.50 -1.49
N CYS A 30 9.14 2.37 -2.83
CA CYS A 30 8.90 1.12 -3.52
C CYS A 30 9.76 1.08 -4.79
N PRO A 31 10.48 -0.02 -5.05
CA PRO A 31 11.28 -0.17 -6.27
C PRO A 31 10.43 -0.52 -7.50
N LEU A 32 9.16 -0.87 -7.29
CA LEU A 32 8.21 -1.16 -8.35
C LEU A 32 7.32 0.05 -8.67
N ALA A 33 6.83 0.10 -9.91
CA ALA A 33 5.86 1.07 -10.40
C ALA A 33 4.68 0.33 -11.05
N CYS A 34 3.97 -0.47 -10.24
CA CYS A 34 2.86 -1.29 -10.72
C CYS A 34 1.77 -0.43 -11.38
N ALA A 35 1.28 -0.83 -12.55
CA ALA A 35 0.29 -0.06 -13.29
C ALA A 35 -1.04 0.10 -12.53
N TRP A 36 -1.35 -0.86 -11.65
CA TRP A 36 -2.55 -0.92 -10.82
C TRP A 36 -2.32 -0.53 -9.35
N CYS A 37 -1.18 0.11 -9.01
CA CYS A 37 -0.85 0.41 -7.62
C CYS A 37 -1.94 1.25 -6.94
N HIS A 38 -2.42 0.81 -5.79
CA HIS A 38 -3.43 1.53 -5.00
C HIS A 38 -2.83 2.54 -4.03
N ASN A 39 -1.50 2.49 -3.82
CA ASN A 39 -0.78 3.37 -2.89
C ASN A 39 0.35 4.12 -3.60
N PRO A 40 0.04 4.99 -4.62
CA PRO A 40 1.07 5.73 -5.35
C PRO A 40 1.89 6.66 -4.43
N GLU A 41 1.31 7.08 -3.31
CA GLU A 41 1.98 7.82 -2.24
C GLU A 41 3.13 7.04 -1.59
N GLY A 42 3.12 5.71 -1.72
CA GLY A 42 4.17 4.80 -1.24
C GLY A 42 5.36 4.65 -2.19
N ILE A 43 5.26 5.04 -3.46
CA ILE A 43 6.29 4.76 -4.47
C ILE A 43 7.56 5.58 -4.20
N SER A 44 7.45 6.89 -4.07
CA SER A 44 8.62 7.74 -3.79
C SER A 44 9.13 7.53 -2.36
N PRO A 45 10.44 7.38 -2.12
CA PRO A 45 10.98 7.31 -0.77
C PRO A 45 10.99 8.67 -0.06
N LYS A 46 10.82 9.78 -0.79
CA LYS A 46 10.83 11.14 -0.26
C LYS A 46 9.44 11.59 0.15
N PRO A 47 9.28 12.42 1.18
CA PRO A 47 8.01 13.09 1.48
C PRO A 47 7.45 13.82 0.26
N GLN A 48 6.12 13.81 0.12
CA GLN A 48 5.41 14.45 -1.00
C GLN A 48 4.16 15.15 -0.50
N LEU A 49 3.88 16.33 -1.08
CA LEU A 49 2.61 17.02 -0.86
C LEU A 49 1.60 16.57 -1.90
N ALA A 50 0.46 16.05 -1.43
CA ALA A 50 -0.72 15.81 -2.25
C ALA A 50 -1.62 17.04 -2.25
N TYR A 51 -2.22 17.33 -3.40
CA TYR A 51 -3.21 18.38 -3.56
C TYR A 51 -4.50 17.83 -4.16
N LEU A 52 -5.56 17.88 -3.36
CA LEU A 52 -6.92 17.47 -3.71
C LEU A 52 -7.71 18.75 -4.09
N GLU A 53 -7.69 19.10 -5.35
CA GLU A 53 -8.27 20.35 -5.87
C GLU A 53 -9.75 20.51 -5.46
N HIS A 54 -10.54 19.45 -5.53
CA HIS A 54 -11.97 19.47 -5.18
C HIS A 54 -12.26 19.77 -3.69
N LYS A 55 -11.25 19.69 -2.82
CA LYS A 55 -11.35 20.05 -1.39
C LYS A 55 -10.87 21.47 -1.10
N CYS A 56 -10.28 22.15 -2.10
CA CYS A 56 -9.76 23.49 -1.91
C CYS A 56 -10.92 24.50 -1.77
N ILE A 57 -10.95 25.22 -0.66
CA ILE A 57 -11.95 26.26 -0.38
C ILE A 57 -11.48 27.66 -0.78
N GLY A 58 -10.28 27.80 -1.34
CA GLY A 58 -9.74 29.08 -1.80
C GLY A 58 -9.36 30.07 -0.69
N CYS A 59 -9.13 29.61 0.54
CA CYS A 59 -8.87 30.48 1.70
C CYS A 59 -7.54 31.23 1.68
N GLY A 60 -6.59 30.85 0.83
CA GLY A 60 -5.29 31.54 0.70
C GLY A 60 -4.25 31.20 1.77
N GLU A 61 -4.57 30.44 2.83
CA GLU A 61 -3.67 30.15 3.95
C GLU A 61 -2.35 29.46 3.52
N CYS A 62 -2.35 28.74 2.42
CA CYS A 62 -1.14 28.10 1.89
C CYS A 62 -0.17 29.07 1.16
N ALA A 63 -0.50 30.38 1.06
CA ALA A 63 0.42 31.42 0.57
C ALA A 63 1.70 31.58 1.43
N VAL A 64 1.73 31.01 2.64
CA VAL A 64 2.93 30.94 3.50
C VAL A 64 4.07 30.09 2.92
N CYS A 65 3.87 29.52 1.75
CA CYS A 65 4.87 28.68 1.08
C CYS A 65 6.18 29.43 0.83
N PRO A 66 7.31 29.00 1.41
CA PRO A 66 8.58 29.76 1.31
C PRO A 66 9.18 29.77 -0.09
N THR A 67 8.75 28.86 -0.96
CA THR A 67 9.25 28.73 -2.33
C THR A 67 8.26 29.26 -3.37
N GLY A 68 7.10 29.80 -2.94
CA GLY A 68 6.08 30.30 -3.85
C GLY A 68 5.41 29.21 -4.73
N ALA A 69 5.40 27.97 -4.25
CA ALA A 69 4.76 26.86 -4.96
C ALA A 69 3.23 27.00 -5.06
N HIS A 70 2.62 27.80 -4.18
CA HIS A 70 1.20 28.11 -4.20
C HIS A 70 0.98 29.53 -4.74
N ARG A 71 0.13 29.65 -5.74
CA ARG A 71 -0.23 30.95 -6.35
C ARG A 71 -1.73 31.12 -6.32
N PHE A 72 -2.17 32.36 -6.17
CA PHE A 72 -3.57 32.75 -6.14
C PHE A 72 -3.78 33.86 -7.17
N THR A 73 -4.80 33.70 -8.02
CA THR A 73 -5.25 34.74 -8.93
C THR A 73 -6.67 35.14 -8.54
N GLU A 74 -6.98 36.45 -8.60
CA GLU A 74 -8.35 36.90 -8.42
C GLU A 74 -9.19 36.34 -9.56
N GLY A 75 -10.37 35.76 -9.24
CA GLY A 75 -11.27 35.22 -10.23
C GLY A 75 -11.84 36.34 -11.08
N GLY A 76 -11.33 36.50 -12.32
CA GLY A 76 -11.98 37.30 -13.35
C GLY A 76 -13.22 36.59 -13.86
N ASP A 77 -14.19 37.38 -14.37
CA ASP A 77 -15.52 36.96 -14.85
C ASP A 77 -15.42 36.17 -16.20
N ASP A 78 -14.71 35.06 -16.22
CA ASP A 78 -14.68 34.17 -17.38
C ASP A 78 -15.53 32.91 -17.09
N ARG A 79 -16.70 32.94 -17.73
CA ARG A 79 -17.75 31.92 -17.67
C ARG A 79 -17.37 30.63 -18.42
N GLU A 80 -16.34 29.94 -17.96
CA GLU A 80 -16.09 28.55 -18.38
C GLU A 80 -15.36 27.76 -17.29
N VAL A 81 -16.02 27.55 -16.13
CA VAL A 81 -15.55 26.56 -15.12
C VAL A 81 -16.67 25.58 -14.85
N THR A 82 -16.68 24.53 -15.66
CA THR A 82 -17.40 23.29 -15.34
C THR A 82 -16.64 22.56 -14.23
N ALA A 83 -17.02 22.78 -12.98
CA ALA A 83 -16.74 21.82 -11.91
C ALA A 83 -17.49 22.20 -10.62
N HIS A 84 -18.16 21.25 -10.05
CA HIS A 84 -18.93 21.30 -8.82
C HIS A 84 -18.19 21.98 -7.67
N ARG A 85 -18.63 23.19 -7.30
CA ARG A 85 -18.29 23.82 -6.02
C ARG A 85 -19.49 23.69 -5.09
N PRO A 86 -19.33 23.22 -3.85
CA PRO A 86 -20.34 23.40 -2.83
C PRO A 86 -20.34 24.89 -2.42
N HIS A 87 -21.43 25.58 -2.68
CA HIS A 87 -21.67 26.95 -2.22
C HIS A 87 -21.89 26.96 -0.69
N SER A 88 -21.09 27.76 0.03
CA SER A 88 -21.48 28.28 1.33
C SER A 88 -22.18 29.64 1.13
N PRO A 89 -23.35 29.90 1.77
CA PRO A 89 -24.15 31.08 1.41
C PRO A 89 -23.79 32.42 2.06
N ASP A 90 -22.75 32.50 2.89
CA ASP A 90 -22.48 33.72 3.63
C ASP A 90 -20.97 33.99 3.78
N THR A 91 -20.34 34.60 2.78
CA THR A 91 -19.20 35.53 2.95
C THR A 91 -18.89 36.22 1.63
N ASP A 92 -18.51 37.49 1.67
CA ASP A 92 -18.11 38.34 0.56
C ASP A 92 -17.08 37.64 -0.36
N ASN A 93 -17.49 37.47 -1.62
CA ASN A 93 -17.00 36.48 -2.57
C ASN A 93 -15.76 36.97 -3.31
N HIS A 94 -14.56 36.75 -2.74
CA HIS A 94 -13.34 36.72 -3.52
C HIS A 94 -12.84 35.28 -3.62
N THR A 95 -13.39 34.53 -4.58
CA THR A 95 -12.91 33.17 -4.88
C THR A 95 -11.55 33.28 -5.57
N HIS A 96 -10.48 33.12 -4.81
CA HIS A 96 -9.15 32.99 -5.39
C HIS A 96 -9.02 31.63 -6.11
N ILE A 97 -8.57 31.67 -7.36
CA ILE A 97 -8.18 30.45 -8.06
C ILE A 97 -6.79 30.05 -7.55
N HIS A 98 -6.73 28.90 -6.91
CA HIS A 98 -5.49 28.35 -6.39
C HIS A 98 -4.81 27.46 -7.44
N SER A 99 -3.53 27.69 -7.70
CA SER A 99 -2.65 26.81 -8.47
C SER A 99 -1.47 26.35 -7.65
N TYR A 100 -1.03 25.10 -7.88
CA TYR A 100 0.07 24.48 -7.17
C TYR A 100 1.15 24.01 -8.15
N ASP A 101 2.32 24.64 -8.10
CA ASP A 101 3.51 24.23 -8.86
C ASP A 101 4.38 23.26 -8.05
N ARG A 102 4.28 21.97 -8.40
CA ARG A 102 5.02 20.90 -7.72
C ARG A 102 6.52 21.00 -7.87
N SER A 103 7.02 21.64 -8.94
CA SER A 103 8.46 21.77 -9.21
C SER A 103 9.16 22.66 -8.20
N LEU A 104 8.42 23.60 -7.60
CA LEU A 104 8.90 24.51 -6.57
C LEU A 104 8.75 23.95 -5.15
N CYS A 105 8.02 22.84 -4.98
CA CYS A 105 7.69 22.31 -3.65
C CYS A 105 8.87 21.57 -3.02
N THR A 106 9.27 21.99 -1.83
CA THR A 106 10.30 21.31 -1.01
C THR A 106 9.72 20.28 -0.03
N ALA A 107 8.41 20.03 -0.07
CA ALA A 107 7.70 19.14 0.83
C ALA A 107 7.91 19.49 2.33
N CYS A 108 8.00 20.76 2.67
CA CYS A 108 8.22 21.21 4.06
C CYS A 108 6.99 21.08 4.98
N GLY A 109 5.80 20.85 4.43
CA GLY A 109 4.55 20.58 5.17
C GLY A 109 3.78 21.82 5.63
N ARG A 110 4.37 23.02 5.71
CA ARG A 110 3.75 24.22 6.31
C ARG A 110 2.35 24.53 5.77
N CYS A 111 2.16 24.38 4.46
CA CYS A 111 0.88 24.64 3.80
C CYS A 111 -0.17 23.55 4.13
N ALA A 112 0.25 22.31 4.37
CA ALA A 112 -0.65 21.24 4.77
C ALA A 112 -1.14 21.43 6.22
N ASP A 113 -0.26 21.89 7.13
CA ASP A 113 -0.61 22.15 8.51
C ASP A 113 -1.66 23.26 8.67
N LEU A 114 -1.71 24.20 7.72
CA LEU A 114 -2.65 25.35 7.71
C LEU A 114 -3.87 25.11 6.79
N CYS A 115 -3.96 24.00 6.11
CA CYS A 115 -5.03 23.75 5.12
C CYS A 115 -6.35 23.40 5.78
N LEU A 116 -7.22 24.37 6.03
CA LEU A 116 -8.52 24.21 6.68
C LEU A 116 -9.45 23.26 5.92
N GLY A 117 -9.41 23.28 4.57
CA GLY A 117 -10.22 22.39 3.73
C GLY A 117 -9.69 20.96 3.62
N GLY A 118 -8.50 20.66 4.17
CA GLY A 118 -7.86 19.35 4.00
C GLY A 118 -7.49 19.02 2.55
N ALA A 119 -7.36 20.04 1.71
CA ALA A 119 -6.96 19.89 0.30
C ALA A 119 -5.48 19.54 0.14
N LEU A 120 -4.65 19.90 1.11
CA LEU A 120 -3.21 19.66 1.12
C LEU A 120 -2.89 18.65 2.21
N THR A 121 -2.20 17.57 1.83
CA THR A 121 -1.83 16.49 2.77
C THR A 121 -0.39 16.07 2.52
N MET A 122 0.41 15.97 3.59
CA MET A 122 1.76 15.43 3.49
C MET A 122 1.75 13.91 3.55
N TYR A 123 2.36 13.29 2.55
CA TYR A 123 2.68 11.86 2.57
C TYR A 123 4.16 11.64 2.87
N GLY A 124 4.43 10.85 3.85
CA GLY A 124 5.78 10.53 4.32
C GLY A 124 6.23 11.43 5.45
N ARG A 125 6.27 10.87 6.64
CA ARG A 125 6.87 11.50 7.83
C ARG A 125 7.97 10.62 8.40
N ARG A 126 9.02 11.23 8.91
CA ARG A 126 10.08 10.52 9.61
C ARG A 126 9.64 10.25 11.06
N VAL A 127 9.76 9.00 11.48
CA VAL A 127 9.42 8.55 12.84
C VAL A 127 10.61 7.85 13.45
N SER A 128 10.83 8.06 14.76
CA SER A 128 11.84 7.28 15.48
C SER A 128 11.35 5.85 15.71
N LEU A 129 12.29 4.92 15.88
CA LEU A 129 11.98 3.53 16.20
C LEU A 129 11.15 3.43 17.49
N THR A 130 11.49 4.21 18.48
CA THR A 130 10.80 4.24 19.79
C THR A 130 9.36 4.73 19.65
N ASP A 131 9.14 5.82 18.90
CA ASP A 131 7.79 6.35 18.70
C ASP A 131 6.93 5.37 17.91
N ALA A 132 7.51 4.73 16.86
CA ALA A 132 6.81 3.73 16.08
C ALA A 132 6.42 2.51 16.92
N ALA A 133 7.31 2.02 17.77
CA ALA A 133 7.03 0.89 18.63
C ALA A 133 5.93 1.25 19.67
N ASN A 134 6.04 2.40 20.33
CA ASN A 134 5.04 2.84 21.30
C ASN A 134 3.64 2.97 20.68
N GLU A 135 3.56 3.56 19.48
CA GLU A 135 2.28 3.71 18.74
C GLU A 135 1.65 2.35 18.40
N LEU A 136 2.44 1.39 17.98
CA LEU A 136 1.96 0.04 17.65
C LEU A 136 1.52 -0.73 18.90
N LEU A 137 2.23 -0.58 20.01
CA LEU A 137 1.91 -1.25 21.28
C LEU A 137 0.65 -0.69 21.96
N CYS A 138 0.16 0.49 21.57
CA CYS A 138 -1.13 0.99 22.03
C CYS A 138 -2.30 0.06 21.69
N ASP A 139 -2.17 -0.75 20.64
CA ASP A 139 -3.22 -1.65 20.17
C ASP A 139 -3.06 -3.09 20.70
N ARG A 140 -2.13 -3.34 21.65
CA ARG A 140 -1.78 -4.66 22.18
C ARG A 140 -3.01 -5.47 22.62
N GLY A 141 -3.97 -4.85 23.29
CA GLY A 141 -5.17 -5.55 23.76
C GLY A 141 -5.95 -6.21 22.63
N PHE A 142 -5.99 -5.60 21.43
CA PHE A 142 -6.63 -6.23 20.25
C PHE A 142 -5.80 -7.36 19.68
N TYR A 143 -4.47 -7.28 19.76
CA TYR A 143 -3.58 -8.36 19.30
C TYR A 143 -3.74 -9.59 20.18
N ASP A 144 -3.70 -9.40 21.48
CA ASP A 144 -3.79 -10.48 22.49
C ASP A 144 -5.14 -11.22 22.38
N GLU A 145 -6.25 -10.49 22.19
CA GLU A 145 -7.61 -11.02 22.08
C GLU A 145 -7.85 -11.81 20.77
N SER A 146 -7.21 -11.40 19.68
CA SER A 146 -7.51 -11.93 18.33
C SER A 146 -6.43 -12.87 17.77
N GLY A 147 -5.29 -13.02 18.46
CA GLY A 147 -4.11 -13.65 17.89
C GLY A 147 -3.49 -12.84 16.74
N GLY A 148 -3.77 -11.52 16.70
CA GLY A 148 -3.27 -10.58 15.70
C GLY A 148 -1.88 -10.03 16.04
N GLY A 149 -1.58 -8.82 15.54
CA GLY A 149 -0.27 -8.21 15.79
C GLY A 149 0.05 -7.05 14.85
N VAL A 150 1.32 -6.93 14.49
CA VAL A 150 1.83 -5.85 13.64
C VAL A 150 2.18 -6.36 12.26
N THR A 151 1.76 -5.60 11.23
CA THR A 151 2.16 -5.84 9.85
C THR A 151 2.95 -4.65 9.32
N LEU A 152 4.11 -4.91 8.69
CA LEU A 152 4.81 -3.91 7.91
C LEU A 152 4.46 -4.08 6.45
N SER A 153 3.99 -3.01 5.83
CA SER A 153 3.55 -2.93 4.42
C SER A 153 3.84 -1.54 3.86
N GLY A 154 3.15 -1.09 2.80
CA GLY A 154 3.22 0.29 2.32
C GLY A 154 3.59 0.41 0.86
N GLY A 155 4.77 0.97 0.57
CA GLY A 155 5.47 0.81 -0.69
C GLY A 155 6.11 -0.57 -0.69
N GLU A 156 7.38 -0.65 -0.29
CA GLU A 156 8.11 -1.88 -0.01
C GLU A 156 8.88 -1.70 1.31
N PRO A 157 8.48 -2.39 2.38
CA PRO A 157 9.11 -2.22 3.70
C PRO A 157 10.60 -2.50 3.69
N LEU A 158 11.02 -3.48 2.91
CA LEU A 158 12.42 -3.89 2.82
C LEU A 158 13.33 -2.90 2.10
N THR A 159 12.82 -1.74 1.67
CA THR A 159 13.66 -0.59 1.30
C THR A 159 14.22 0.13 2.54
N GLN A 160 13.71 -0.22 3.75
CA GLN A 160 14.14 0.32 5.04
C GLN A 160 14.45 -0.85 6.03
N PRO A 161 15.35 -1.80 5.68
CA PRO A 161 15.47 -3.07 6.36
C PRO A 161 15.98 -2.95 7.80
N GLU A 162 16.84 -1.96 8.11
CA GLU A 162 17.33 -1.71 9.48
C GLU A 162 16.19 -1.31 10.42
N PHE A 163 15.31 -0.41 9.95
CA PHE A 163 14.15 0.02 10.70
C PHE A 163 13.17 -1.14 10.91
N CYS A 164 12.87 -1.89 9.85
CA CYS A 164 11.95 -3.03 9.90
C CYS A 164 12.44 -4.13 10.86
N ALA A 165 13.71 -4.51 10.78
CA ALA A 165 14.29 -5.53 11.63
C ALA A 165 14.31 -5.11 13.11
N ALA A 166 14.68 -3.86 13.39
CA ALA A 166 14.69 -3.33 14.75
C ALA A 166 13.28 -3.25 15.34
N LEU A 167 12.29 -2.82 14.55
CA LEU A 167 10.91 -2.73 14.98
C LEU A 167 10.30 -4.10 15.25
N PHE A 168 10.49 -5.06 14.34
CA PHE A 168 10.00 -6.43 14.53
C PHE A 168 10.67 -7.12 15.72
N ARG A 169 11.97 -6.85 15.97
CA ARG A 169 12.61 -7.36 17.18
C ARG A 169 11.92 -6.87 18.44
N ILE A 170 11.60 -5.56 18.53
CA ILE A 170 10.87 -5.00 19.67
C ILE A 170 9.49 -5.66 19.81
N MET A 171 8.75 -5.80 18.70
CA MET A 171 7.42 -6.43 18.73
C MET A 171 7.50 -7.87 19.27
N ARG A 172 8.47 -8.65 18.81
CA ARG A 172 8.68 -10.03 19.28
C ARG A 172 9.13 -10.10 20.74
N ASP A 173 10.01 -9.21 21.17
CA ASP A 173 10.42 -9.12 22.58
C ASP A 173 9.23 -8.80 23.51
N GLU A 174 8.21 -8.09 22.96
CA GLU A 174 6.93 -7.80 23.62
C GLU A 174 5.89 -8.92 23.42
N GLY A 175 6.19 -10.00 22.73
CA GLY A 175 5.28 -11.11 22.45
C GLY A 175 4.20 -10.80 21.39
N VAL A 176 4.38 -9.77 20.58
CA VAL A 176 3.46 -9.38 19.52
C VAL A 176 3.83 -10.04 18.20
N SER A 177 2.87 -10.71 17.56
CA SER A 177 3.05 -11.36 16.27
C SER A 177 3.38 -10.35 15.15
N THR A 178 4.30 -10.74 14.26
CA THR A 178 4.82 -9.91 13.18
C THR A 178 4.50 -10.49 11.81
N ALA A 179 4.02 -9.67 10.88
CA ALA A 179 3.82 -10.05 9.50
C ALA A 179 4.50 -9.02 8.56
N LEU A 180 5.16 -9.53 7.52
CA LEU A 180 5.82 -8.71 6.51
C LEU A 180 5.10 -8.86 5.18
N ASP A 181 4.55 -7.75 4.68
CA ASP A 181 3.90 -7.65 3.36
C ASP A 181 4.90 -7.05 2.37
N THR A 182 5.37 -7.85 1.42
CA THR A 182 6.49 -7.51 0.54
C THR A 182 6.27 -7.95 -0.90
N CYS A 183 6.74 -7.13 -1.84
CA CYS A 183 6.86 -7.53 -3.23
C CYS A 183 8.14 -8.33 -3.53
N GLY A 184 9.05 -8.44 -2.59
CA GLY A 184 10.29 -9.21 -2.72
C GLY A 184 11.34 -8.67 -3.69
N PHE A 185 11.12 -7.53 -4.36
CA PHE A 185 12.10 -6.93 -5.26
C PHE A 185 13.13 -6.08 -4.50
N VAL A 186 13.97 -6.75 -3.71
CA VAL A 186 14.99 -6.13 -2.87
C VAL A 186 16.25 -7.01 -2.86
N PRO A 187 17.44 -6.44 -2.56
CA PRO A 187 18.62 -7.24 -2.32
C PRO A 187 18.39 -8.32 -1.25
N ARG A 188 18.95 -9.49 -1.43
CA ARG A 188 18.80 -10.64 -0.52
C ARG A 188 19.13 -10.31 0.93
N ASP A 189 20.15 -9.49 1.18
CA ASP A 189 20.56 -9.09 2.54
C ASP A 189 19.49 -8.29 3.28
N ALA A 190 18.70 -7.47 2.57
CA ALA A 190 17.57 -6.76 3.17
C ALA A 190 16.51 -7.74 3.70
N LEU A 191 16.16 -8.76 2.92
CA LEU A 191 15.25 -9.82 3.33
C LEU A 191 15.82 -10.62 4.51
N THR A 192 17.06 -11.09 4.38
CA THR A 192 17.75 -11.90 5.41
C THR A 192 17.83 -11.19 6.76
N ARG A 193 17.91 -9.87 6.77
CA ARG A 193 17.97 -9.05 7.99
C ARG A 193 16.67 -9.03 8.76
N VAL A 194 15.54 -9.08 8.07
CA VAL A 194 14.20 -8.95 8.67
C VAL A 194 13.55 -10.29 8.98
N LEU A 195 13.79 -11.31 8.15
CA LEU A 195 13.17 -12.64 8.30
C LEU A 195 13.31 -13.29 9.69
N PRO A 196 14.43 -13.16 10.43
CA PRO A 196 14.54 -13.78 11.77
C PRO A 196 13.54 -13.25 12.79
N TYR A 197 12.91 -12.12 12.50
CA TYR A 197 11.92 -11.47 13.37
C TYR A 197 10.51 -11.47 12.77
N THR A 198 10.29 -12.26 11.69
CA THR A 198 9.03 -12.31 10.95
C THR A 198 8.34 -13.65 11.21
N ASP A 199 7.11 -13.63 11.71
CA ASP A 199 6.33 -14.83 11.98
C ASP A 199 5.52 -15.27 10.76
N LYS A 200 5.15 -14.34 9.86
CA LYS A 200 4.41 -14.63 8.63
C LYS A 200 4.82 -13.68 7.49
N LEU A 201 4.93 -14.24 6.29
CA LEU A 201 5.11 -13.46 5.06
C LEU A 201 3.80 -13.36 4.29
N LEU A 202 3.48 -12.14 3.86
CA LEU A 202 2.49 -11.83 2.85
C LEU A 202 3.29 -11.47 1.60
N TYR A 203 3.35 -12.38 0.62
CA TYR A 203 4.30 -12.25 -0.47
C TYR A 203 3.60 -12.08 -1.82
N ASP A 204 3.88 -10.98 -2.50
CA ASP A 204 3.25 -10.65 -3.77
C ASP A 204 3.86 -11.43 -4.95
N VAL A 205 3.02 -12.20 -5.67
CA VAL A 205 3.33 -12.77 -6.97
C VAL A 205 2.40 -12.16 -8.01
N LYS A 206 2.92 -11.25 -8.83
CA LYS A 206 2.10 -10.42 -9.73
C LYS A 206 1.97 -11.04 -11.14
N ALA A 207 2.97 -11.79 -11.57
CA ALA A 207 3.00 -12.61 -12.78
C ALA A 207 4.15 -13.62 -12.68
N ALA A 208 4.01 -14.79 -13.31
CA ALA A 208 5.08 -15.78 -13.45
C ALA A 208 5.99 -15.43 -14.63
N ASP A 209 5.41 -14.93 -15.75
CA ASP A 209 6.18 -14.44 -16.89
C ASP A 209 6.91 -13.14 -16.56
N SER A 210 8.24 -13.15 -16.73
CA SER A 210 9.10 -12.03 -16.36
C SER A 210 8.89 -10.79 -17.24
N GLU A 211 8.60 -10.98 -18.52
CA GLU A 211 8.37 -9.88 -19.44
C GLU A 211 7.01 -9.21 -19.16
N LEU A 212 5.98 -10.00 -18.88
CA LEU A 212 4.69 -9.47 -18.40
C LEU A 212 4.89 -8.70 -17.10
N HIS A 213 5.61 -9.28 -16.15
CA HIS A 213 5.92 -8.63 -14.86
C HIS A 213 6.60 -7.28 -15.10
N ARG A 214 7.62 -7.23 -15.96
CA ARG A 214 8.35 -6.01 -16.29
C ARG A 214 7.47 -4.94 -16.95
N ARG A 215 6.61 -5.32 -17.88
CA ARG A 215 5.64 -4.39 -18.52
C ARG A 215 4.69 -3.77 -17.50
N CYS A 216 4.24 -4.57 -16.54
CA CYS A 216 3.24 -4.17 -15.55
C CYS A 216 3.83 -3.39 -14.38
N THR A 217 5.05 -3.73 -13.93
CA THR A 217 5.64 -3.21 -12.69
C THR A 217 6.89 -2.36 -12.89
N GLY A 218 7.47 -2.38 -14.10
CA GLY A 218 8.72 -1.71 -14.43
C GLY A 218 9.98 -2.54 -14.14
N GLN A 219 9.85 -3.72 -13.51
CA GLN A 219 10.98 -4.59 -13.13
C GLN A 219 10.70 -6.05 -13.53
N PRO A 220 11.73 -6.85 -13.85
CA PRO A 220 11.61 -8.28 -14.05
C PRO A 220 11.36 -8.99 -12.70
N ASN A 221 10.98 -10.29 -12.71
CA ASN A 221 10.58 -11.00 -11.50
C ASN A 221 11.61 -12.01 -10.96
N GLU A 222 12.75 -12.22 -11.63
CA GLU A 222 13.74 -13.24 -11.24
C GLU A 222 14.19 -13.07 -9.80
N LEU A 223 14.51 -11.83 -9.39
CA LEU A 223 14.91 -11.52 -8.00
C LEU A 223 13.78 -11.81 -7.00
N ILE A 224 12.53 -11.53 -7.39
CA ILE A 224 11.34 -11.80 -6.57
C ILE A 224 11.19 -13.30 -6.35
N ILE A 225 11.29 -14.08 -7.42
CA ILE A 225 11.18 -15.55 -7.37
C ILE A 225 12.32 -16.17 -6.57
N ASP A 226 13.54 -15.69 -6.74
CA ASP A 226 14.69 -16.16 -5.98
C ASP A 226 14.55 -15.83 -4.48
N ASN A 227 14.04 -14.65 -4.14
CA ASN A 227 13.77 -14.26 -2.76
C ASN A 227 12.62 -15.08 -2.16
N LEU A 228 11.58 -15.41 -2.93
CA LEU A 228 10.50 -16.29 -2.50
C LEU A 228 11.00 -17.70 -2.17
N ARG A 229 11.81 -18.30 -3.06
CA ARG A 229 12.44 -19.62 -2.82
C ARG A 229 13.34 -19.61 -1.60
N TYR A 230 14.07 -18.53 -1.39
CA TYR A 230 14.88 -18.38 -0.18
C TYR A 230 14.00 -18.30 1.09
N ALA A 231 12.94 -17.50 1.07
CA ALA A 231 12.02 -17.41 2.21
C ALA A 231 11.38 -18.78 2.53
N ASP A 232 10.97 -19.53 1.51
CA ASP A 232 10.46 -20.90 1.64
C ASP A 232 11.50 -21.82 2.34
N SER A 233 12.78 -21.70 1.97
CA SER A 233 13.85 -22.48 2.58
C SER A 233 14.12 -22.15 4.07
N GLN A 234 13.60 -21.02 4.55
CA GLN A 234 13.67 -20.62 5.97
C GLN A 234 12.51 -21.16 6.80
N ASN A 235 11.55 -21.86 6.18
CA ASN A 235 10.35 -22.43 6.80
C ASN A 235 9.45 -21.39 7.50
N ILE A 236 9.40 -20.17 6.97
CA ILE A 236 8.49 -19.14 7.46
C ILE A 236 7.14 -19.30 6.76
N PRO A 237 6.01 -19.32 7.47
CA PRO A 237 4.68 -19.35 6.87
C PRO A 237 4.48 -18.26 5.83
N ILE A 238 4.03 -18.62 4.62
CA ILE A 238 3.86 -17.69 3.49
C ILE A 238 2.40 -17.71 3.03
N GLU A 239 1.76 -16.55 3.01
CA GLU A 239 0.56 -16.30 2.22
C GLU A 239 0.97 -15.59 0.92
N ILE A 240 0.76 -16.24 -0.22
CA ILE A 240 0.97 -15.61 -1.53
C ILE A 240 -0.19 -14.67 -1.83
N ARG A 241 0.12 -13.47 -2.34
CA ARG A 241 -0.85 -12.46 -2.76
C ARG A 241 -0.77 -12.22 -4.25
N ILE A 242 -1.90 -12.38 -4.94
CA ILE A 242 -1.99 -12.23 -6.39
C ILE A 242 -3.01 -11.15 -6.71
N PRO A 243 -2.57 -9.92 -7.03
CA PRO A 243 -3.46 -8.94 -7.66
C PRO A 243 -3.91 -9.48 -9.02
N LEU A 244 -5.22 -9.72 -9.19
CA LEU A 244 -5.75 -10.27 -10.43
C LEU A 244 -6.51 -9.19 -11.22
N ILE A 245 -6.05 -8.93 -12.45
CA ILE A 245 -6.57 -7.90 -13.33
C ILE A 245 -7.03 -8.52 -14.63
N SER A 246 -8.29 -8.28 -15.01
CA SER A 246 -8.87 -8.80 -16.25
C SER A 246 -8.03 -8.40 -17.46
N GLY A 247 -7.74 -9.38 -18.35
CA GLY A 247 -6.97 -9.15 -19.57
C GLY A 247 -5.49 -8.81 -19.38
N VAL A 248 -4.98 -8.79 -18.13
CA VAL A 248 -3.57 -8.52 -17.84
C VAL A 248 -2.84 -9.79 -17.44
N ASN A 249 -3.17 -10.37 -16.29
CA ASN A 249 -2.50 -11.55 -15.74
C ASN A 249 -3.43 -12.76 -15.51
N THR A 250 -4.65 -12.71 -16.00
CA THR A 250 -5.60 -13.82 -15.89
C THR A 250 -5.14 -15.09 -16.62
N ALA A 251 -4.30 -14.99 -17.62
CA ALA A 251 -3.73 -16.14 -18.35
C ALA A 251 -2.58 -16.82 -17.58
N GLU A 252 -2.07 -16.22 -16.49
CA GLU A 252 -0.89 -16.70 -15.76
C GLU A 252 -1.18 -17.82 -14.75
N ALA A 253 -2.45 -18.26 -14.60
CA ALA A 253 -2.88 -19.17 -13.54
C ALA A 253 -2.05 -20.47 -13.51
N ASP A 254 -1.84 -21.12 -14.66
CA ASP A 254 -1.10 -22.38 -14.75
C ASP A 254 0.39 -22.17 -14.41
N ALA A 255 1.01 -21.12 -14.96
CA ALA A 255 2.42 -20.79 -14.70
C ALA A 255 2.67 -20.41 -13.25
N ILE A 256 1.75 -19.63 -12.64
CA ILE A 256 1.81 -19.30 -11.21
C ILE A 256 1.62 -20.56 -10.36
N ALA A 257 0.69 -21.44 -10.71
CA ALA A 257 0.48 -22.68 -10.00
C ALA A 257 1.72 -23.60 -10.06
N GLU A 258 2.38 -23.69 -11.22
CA GLU A 258 3.63 -24.44 -11.37
C GLU A 258 4.79 -23.83 -10.56
N LEU A 259 4.87 -22.53 -10.48
CA LEU A 259 5.85 -21.82 -9.67
C LEU A 259 5.68 -22.10 -8.17
N LEU A 260 4.42 -22.13 -7.68
CA LEU A 260 4.11 -22.19 -6.26
C LEU A 260 4.02 -23.62 -5.72
N ALA A 261 3.59 -24.59 -6.53
CA ALA A 261 3.36 -25.98 -6.11
C ALA A 261 4.55 -26.68 -5.41
N PRO A 262 5.84 -26.41 -5.77
CA PRO A 262 6.97 -27.04 -5.08
C PRO A 262 7.34 -26.37 -3.73
N LEU A 263 6.77 -25.21 -3.41
CA LEU A 263 7.08 -24.47 -2.17
C LEU A 263 6.35 -25.09 -0.98
N LYS A 264 7.08 -25.33 0.11
CA LYS A 264 6.57 -26.07 1.27
C LYS A 264 5.98 -25.17 2.35
N SER A 265 6.40 -23.92 2.40
CA SER A 265 5.97 -22.95 3.42
C SER A 265 4.76 -22.13 2.99
N VAL A 266 4.26 -22.34 1.75
CA VAL A 266 3.05 -21.65 1.26
C VAL A 266 1.81 -22.26 1.89
N GLU A 267 1.19 -21.53 2.81
CA GLU A 267 -0.02 -21.97 3.52
C GLU A 267 -1.31 -21.66 2.76
N ALA A 268 -1.31 -20.56 2.03
CA ALA A 268 -2.46 -20.11 1.24
C ALA A 268 -2.04 -19.19 0.09
N VAL A 269 -2.88 -19.13 -0.93
CA VAL A 269 -2.82 -18.15 -2.01
C VAL A 269 -4.06 -17.28 -1.95
N ARG A 270 -3.87 -15.97 -1.76
CA ARG A 270 -4.95 -14.99 -1.73
C ARG A 270 -5.02 -14.23 -3.05
N ILE A 271 -6.11 -14.42 -3.77
CA ILE A 271 -6.42 -13.63 -4.97
C ILE A 271 -7.02 -12.30 -4.52
N LEU A 272 -6.44 -11.20 -5.01
CA LEU A 272 -6.87 -9.83 -4.76
C LEU A 272 -7.51 -9.28 -6.04
N PRO A 273 -8.84 -9.32 -6.19
CA PRO A 273 -9.51 -8.75 -7.37
C PRO A 273 -9.20 -7.27 -7.50
N TYR A 274 -8.79 -6.85 -8.70
CA TYR A 274 -8.53 -5.45 -8.99
C TYR A 274 -9.79 -4.60 -8.84
N HIS A 275 -9.60 -3.34 -8.40
CA HIS A 275 -10.60 -2.28 -8.42
C HIS A 275 -9.96 -0.92 -8.78
N GLY A 276 -10.71 -0.03 -9.44
CA GLY A 276 -10.18 1.20 -10.06
C GLY A 276 -10.14 2.44 -9.15
N TYR A 277 -10.15 2.32 -7.81
CA TYR A 277 -10.31 3.49 -6.91
C TYR A 277 -9.06 4.35 -6.69
N ALA A 278 -7.93 4.03 -7.34
CA ALA A 278 -6.67 4.73 -7.09
C ALA A 278 -6.51 6.05 -7.87
N GLU A 279 -7.29 6.31 -8.92
CA GLU A 279 -7.08 7.41 -9.86
C GLU A 279 -6.99 8.78 -9.16
N ALA A 280 -7.87 9.04 -8.18
CA ALA A 280 -7.86 10.30 -7.43
C ALA A 280 -6.56 10.52 -6.64
N LYS A 281 -5.95 9.45 -6.10
CA LYS A 281 -4.66 9.52 -5.41
C LYS A 281 -3.54 9.92 -6.37
N TYR A 282 -3.51 9.33 -7.58
CA TYR A 282 -2.53 9.69 -8.62
C TYR A 282 -2.68 11.15 -9.02
N ALA A 283 -3.90 11.62 -9.27
CA ALA A 283 -4.17 13.02 -9.61
C ALA A 283 -3.69 13.95 -8.50
N SER A 284 -3.97 13.64 -7.24
CA SER A 284 -3.54 14.45 -6.09
C SER A 284 -2.02 14.57 -5.96
N LEU A 285 -1.27 13.59 -6.47
CA LEU A 285 0.19 13.58 -6.50
C LEU A 285 0.77 14.13 -7.82
N GLY A 286 -0.08 14.50 -8.80
CA GLY A 286 0.36 14.91 -10.13
C GLY A 286 0.97 13.77 -10.95
N MET A 287 0.59 12.54 -10.64
CA MET A 287 1.07 11.33 -11.30
C MET A 287 0.06 10.82 -12.32
N LYS A 288 0.56 10.21 -13.40
CA LYS A 288 -0.30 9.56 -14.40
C LYS A 288 -0.68 8.15 -13.90
N TYR A 289 -1.98 7.88 -13.81
CA TYR A 289 -2.47 6.54 -13.52
C TYR A 289 -2.36 5.64 -14.75
N ARG A 290 -1.56 4.58 -14.68
CA ARG A 290 -1.32 3.64 -15.77
C ARG A 290 -2.39 2.56 -15.88
N GLY A 291 -3.17 2.34 -14.82
CA GLY A 291 -4.27 1.37 -14.76
C GLY A 291 -5.60 1.90 -15.32
N ARG A 292 -5.61 3.07 -15.96
CA ARG A 292 -6.82 3.58 -16.60
C ARG A 292 -7.27 2.61 -17.71
N GLY A 293 -8.51 2.13 -17.63
CA GLY A 293 -9.06 1.14 -18.54
C GLY A 293 -8.83 -0.32 -18.12
N PHE A 294 -8.18 -0.57 -16.99
CA PHE A 294 -8.18 -1.91 -16.40
C PHE A 294 -9.55 -2.22 -15.79
N GLU A 295 -10.01 -3.46 -15.98
CA GLU A 295 -11.29 -3.92 -15.50
C GLU A 295 -11.12 -4.94 -14.36
N PRO A 296 -12.04 -4.95 -13.38
CA PRO A 296 -12.11 -6.02 -12.40
C PRO A 296 -12.31 -7.38 -13.11
N PRO A 297 -11.75 -8.48 -12.58
CA PRO A 297 -12.04 -9.79 -13.11
C PRO A 297 -13.50 -10.16 -12.83
N SER A 298 -14.16 -10.83 -13.80
CA SER A 298 -15.50 -11.38 -13.60
C SER A 298 -15.46 -12.55 -12.59
N ARG A 299 -16.63 -12.94 -12.10
CA ARG A 299 -16.74 -14.08 -11.18
C ARG A 299 -16.23 -15.35 -11.84
N GLU A 300 -16.57 -15.58 -13.09
CA GLU A 300 -16.15 -16.76 -13.87
C GLU A 300 -14.62 -16.80 -14.00
N LEU A 301 -13.98 -15.67 -14.29
CA LEU A 301 -12.51 -15.58 -14.36
C LEU A 301 -11.84 -15.84 -13.00
N LEU A 302 -12.44 -15.37 -11.92
CA LEU A 302 -11.95 -15.64 -10.56
C LEU A 302 -12.04 -17.13 -10.24
N ASP A 303 -13.17 -17.76 -10.54
CA ASP A 303 -13.41 -19.19 -10.27
C ASP A 303 -12.53 -20.08 -11.16
N GLU A 304 -12.33 -19.73 -12.43
CA GLU A 304 -11.40 -20.42 -13.32
C GLU A 304 -9.95 -20.32 -12.80
N PHE A 305 -9.49 -19.11 -12.46
CA PHE A 305 -8.14 -18.89 -11.92
C PHE A 305 -7.92 -19.67 -10.63
N LYS A 306 -8.88 -19.60 -9.70
CA LYS A 306 -8.88 -20.37 -8.44
C LYS A 306 -8.80 -21.86 -8.70
N SER A 307 -9.63 -22.39 -9.62
CA SER A 307 -9.67 -23.83 -9.96
C SER A 307 -8.33 -24.37 -10.41
N LYS A 308 -7.60 -23.63 -11.23
CA LYS A 308 -6.27 -24.02 -11.73
C LYS A 308 -5.24 -24.13 -10.59
N LEU A 309 -5.26 -23.17 -9.66
CA LEU A 309 -4.38 -23.20 -8.47
C LEU A 309 -4.74 -24.36 -7.52
N VAL A 310 -6.03 -24.55 -7.26
CA VAL A 310 -6.53 -25.65 -6.43
C VAL A 310 -6.18 -27.01 -7.06
N GLY A 311 -6.26 -27.15 -8.39
CA GLY A 311 -5.88 -28.35 -9.13
C GLY A 311 -4.41 -28.77 -8.93
N ARG A 312 -3.55 -27.86 -8.47
CA ARG A 312 -2.15 -28.14 -8.10
C ARG A 312 -1.95 -28.29 -6.57
N GLY A 313 -3.04 -28.43 -5.80
CA GLY A 313 -3.01 -28.67 -4.36
C GLY A 313 -2.85 -27.41 -3.49
N LEU A 314 -2.97 -26.21 -4.06
CA LEU A 314 -2.85 -24.96 -3.32
C LEU A 314 -4.18 -24.60 -2.63
N LYS A 315 -4.12 -24.13 -1.39
CA LYS A 315 -5.27 -23.55 -0.70
C LYS A 315 -5.50 -22.12 -1.20
N VAL A 316 -6.67 -21.84 -1.77
CA VAL A 316 -6.95 -20.55 -2.42
C VAL A 316 -8.11 -19.82 -1.76
N ILE A 317 -7.90 -18.52 -1.49
CA ILE A 317 -8.87 -17.60 -0.90
C ILE A 317 -9.06 -16.44 -1.89
N ILE A 318 -10.29 -16.03 -2.14
CA ILE A 318 -10.58 -14.79 -2.90
C ILE A 318 -10.97 -13.71 -1.91
N SER A 319 -10.26 -12.57 -1.93
CA SER A 319 -10.60 -11.44 -1.07
C SER A 319 -11.98 -10.86 -1.41
N GLY A 320 -12.78 -10.58 -0.38
CA GLY A 320 -14.14 -10.04 -0.54
C GLY A 320 -15.22 -11.09 -0.73
N GLU A 321 -14.88 -12.39 -0.84
CA GLU A 321 -15.87 -13.45 -0.68
C GLU A 321 -16.30 -13.50 0.79
N LYS A 322 -17.61 -13.58 1.02
CA LYS A 322 -18.11 -13.98 2.33
C LYS A 322 -17.62 -15.41 2.54
N ASN A 323 -16.65 -15.60 3.39
CA ASN A 323 -16.38 -16.91 3.92
C ASN A 323 -17.70 -17.36 4.57
N GLU A 324 -18.24 -18.47 4.11
CA GLU A 324 -19.16 -19.29 4.90
C GLU A 324 -18.33 -19.86 6.06
N CYS A 325 -17.93 -18.96 6.96
CA CYS A 325 -17.27 -19.31 8.19
C CYS A 325 -18.38 -19.47 9.21
N GLU A 326 -18.81 -20.76 9.37
CA GLU A 326 -19.09 -21.35 10.65
C GLU A 326 -19.98 -20.54 11.60
N VAL A 327 -21.27 -20.63 11.35
CA VAL A 327 -22.21 -20.76 12.46
C VAL A 327 -22.63 -22.23 12.53
N SER A 328 -21.73 -23.09 12.98
CA SER A 328 -22.13 -24.25 13.74
C SER A 328 -22.35 -23.78 15.18
N GLY A 329 -23.45 -23.10 15.40
CA GLY A 329 -24.02 -22.99 16.72
C GLY A 329 -24.53 -24.36 17.07
N ASP A 330 -23.81 -25.07 17.90
CA ASP A 330 -24.36 -26.18 18.68
C ASP A 330 -25.34 -25.58 19.69
N GLU A 331 -26.58 -26.09 19.60
CA GLU A 331 -27.65 -25.89 20.57
C GLU A 331 -27.28 -26.44 21.97
#